data_5139168cf8fc8bfafb43309910670fa8
#
_entry.id   5139168cf8fc8bfafb43309910670fa8
#
_cell.length_a   1.000
_cell.length_b   1.000
_cell.length_c   1.000
_cell.angle_alpha   90.00
_cell.angle_beta   90.00
_cell.angle_gamma   90.00
#
_symmetry.space_group_name_H-M   'P 1'
#
loop_
_entity.id
_entity.type
_entity.pdbx_description
1 polymer ?
#
loop_
_entity_poly.entity_id
_entity_poly.type
_entity_poly.pdbx_seq_one_letter_code
_entity_poly.pdbx_strand_id
1 'polypeptide(L)' 'MLIKVKAFPQAGKEEIIKKADDSFEIWVKAKPVQGRANRAISRVLADYFNLPAGKIRMLKGFKERNKIFEVKNDPDN' A
#
# COMPACT_ATOMS: atom_id res chain seq x y z
N MET A 1 1.90 -8.72 -9.75
CA MET A 1 3.04 -7.80 -9.66
C MET A 1 3.37 -7.57 -8.18
N LEU A 2 4.63 -7.70 -7.82
CA LEU A 2 5.08 -7.42 -6.46
C LEU A 2 5.62 -6.00 -6.39
N ILE A 3 5.24 -5.26 -5.37
CA ILE A 3 5.71 -3.90 -5.16
C ILE A 3 6.24 -3.73 -3.74
N LYS A 4 7.18 -2.82 -3.61
CA LYS A 4 7.77 -2.43 -2.33
C LYS A 4 7.14 -1.12 -1.90
N VAL A 5 6.73 -1.05 -0.64
CA VAL A 5 6.12 0.15 -0.08
C VAL A 5 6.86 0.55 1.18
N LYS A 6 7.29 1.80 1.22
CA LYS A 6 7.76 2.41 2.47
C LYS A 6 6.61 3.22 3.04
N ALA A 7 6.17 2.85 4.22
CA ALA A 7 4.97 3.41 4.83
C ALA A 7 5.31 4.51 5.83
N PHE A 8 4.50 5.58 5.82
CA PHE A 8 4.61 6.68 6.76
C PHE A 8 3.24 6.85 7.42
N PRO A 9 2.97 6.06 8.49
CA PRO A 9 1.69 6.16 9.19
C PRO A 9 1.63 7.41 10.07
N GLN A 10 0.44 7.73 10.52
CA GLN A 10 0.20 8.87 11.41
C GLN A 10 0.78 10.16 10.83
N ALA A 11 0.72 10.29 9.53
CA ALA A 11 1.17 11.48 8.81
C ALA A 11 0.04 12.50 8.79
N GLY A 12 0.38 13.76 8.56
CA GLY A 12 -0.64 14.80 8.46
C GLY A 12 -1.35 14.83 7.13
N LYS A 13 -1.09 13.85 6.27
CA LYS A 13 -1.59 13.84 4.89
C LYS A 13 -1.73 12.41 4.39
N GLU A 14 -2.42 12.26 3.27
CA GLU A 14 -2.46 11.00 2.52
C GLU A 14 -1.84 11.27 1.15
N GLU A 15 -0.79 10.51 0.83
CA GLU A 15 -0.06 10.75 -0.42
C GLU A 15 0.66 9.48 -0.85
N ILE A 16 0.79 9.30 -2.16
CA ILE A 16 1.58 8.20 -2.73
C ILE A 16 2.57 8.79 -3.72
N ILE A 17 3.83 8.37 -3.61
CA ILE A 17 4.89 8.79 -4.53
C ILE A 17 5.55 7.54 -5.11
N LYS A 18 5.54 7.44 -6.44
CA LYS A 18 6.21 6.36 -7.14
C LYS A 18 7.71 6.66 -7.19
N LYS A 19 8.52 5.76 -6.65
CA LYS A 19 9.98 5.90 -6.61
C LYS A 19 10.65 5.12 -7.73
N ALA A 20 10.04 4.02 -8.15
CA ALA A 20 10.49 3.17 -9.24
C ALA A 20 9.27 2.40 -9.74
N ASP A 21 9.43 1.60 -10.78
CA ASP A 21 8.31 0.86 -11.35
C ASP A 21 7.62 -0.05 -10.33
N ASP A 22 8.36 -0.56 -9.35
CA ASP A 22 7.86 -1.46 -8.34
C ASP A 22 8.04 -0.94 -6.92
N SER A 23 8.21 0.37 -6.75
CA SER A 23 8.57 0.94 -5.45
C SER A 23 7.83 2.24 -5.21
N PHE A 24 7.22 2.36 -4.02
CA PHE A 24 6.40 3.51 -3.64
C PHE A 24 6.69 3.94 -2.21
N GLU A 25 6.47 5.23 -1.96
CA GLU A 25 6.37 5.76 -0.61
C GLU A 25 4.93 6.20 -0.40
N ILE A 26 4.33 5.80 0.73
CA ILE A 26 2.92 6.09 0.99
C ILE A 26 2.76 6.67 2.38
N TRP A 27 2.16 7.85 2.44
CA TRP A 27 1.80 8.54 3.69
C TRP A 27 0.32 8.32 3.94
N VAL A 28 -0.03 7.93 5.16
CA VAL A 28 -1.44 7.79 5.56
C VAL A 28 -1.63 8.43 6.94
N LYS A 29 -2.83 8.93 7.18
CA LYS A 29 -3.17 9.54 8.46
C LYS A 29 -3.40 8.50 9.55
N ALA A 30 -3.79 7.30 9.17
CA ALA A 30 -4.11 6.23 10.10
C ALA A 30 -2.91 5.85 10.95
N LYS A 31 -3.19 5.47 12.19
CA LYS A 31 -2.16 5.03 13.14
C LYS A 31 -1.71 3.60 12.81
N PRO A 32 -0.45 3.24 13.14
CA PRO A 32 0.05 1.88 12.89
C PRO A 32 -0.39 0.91 13.99
N VAL A 33 -1.68 0.87 14.26
CA VAL A 33 -2.25 0.00 15.30
C VAL A 33 -3.41 -0.79 14.72
N GLN A 34 -3.50 -2.05 15.13
CA GLN A 34 -4.61 -2.93 14.75
C GLN A 34 -4.85 -3.00 13.24
N GLY A 35 -3.79 -2.90 12.46
CA GLY A 35 -3.88 -2.98 11.00
C GLY A 35 -4.49 -1.76 10.33
N ARG A 36 -4.73 -0.67 11.06
CA ARG A 36 -5.36 0.53 10.48
C ARG A 36 -4.53 1.14 9.37
N ALA A 37 -3.23 1.35 9.64
CA ALA A 37 -2.35 1.92 8.60
C ALA A 37 -2.22 0.97 7.42
N ASN A 38 -2.13 -0.33 7.67
CA ASN A 38 -2.02 -1.31 6.60
C ASN A 38 -3.24 -1.28 5.68
N ARG A 39 -4.45 -1.18 6.26
CA ARG A 39 -5.67 -1.08 5.47
C ARG A 39 -5.74 0.22 4.68
N ALA A 40 -5.29 1.32 5.30
CA ALA A 40 -5.26 2.61 4.59
C ALA A 40 -4.30 2.56 3.41
N ILE A 41 -3.13 1.93 3.58
CA ILE A 41 -2.16 1.79 2.51
C ILE A 41 -2.72 0.92 1.37
N SER A 42 -3.37 -0.18 1.73
CA SER A 42 -4.01 -1.04 0.72
C SER A 42 -5.04 -0.27 -0.09
N ARG A 43 -5.83 0.58 0.56
CA ARG A 43 -6.83 1.39 -0.12
C ARG A 43 -6.17 2.40 -1.07
N VAL A 44 -5.10 3.06 -0.60
CA VAL A 44 -4.37 4.01 -1.45
C VAL A 44 -3.83 3.31 -2.69
N LEU A 45 -3.28 2.10 -2.52
CA LEU A 45 -2.78 1.33 -3.65
C LEU A 45 -3.89 0.93 -4.61
N ALA A 46 -5.02 0.48 -4.08
CA ALA A 46 -6.16 0.09 -4.91
C ALA A 46 -6.63 1.28 -5.75
N ASP A 47 -6.73 2.45 -5.13
CA ASP A 47 -7.13 3.67 -5.84
C ASP A 47 -6.10 4.06 -6.90
N TYR A 48 -4.82 3.97 -6.55
CA TYR A 48 -3.75 4.34 -7.48
C TYR A 48 -3.76 3.45 -8.73
N PHE A 49 -3.95 2.15 -8.54
CA PHE A 49 -3.98 1.19 -9.65
C PHE A 49 -5.36 1.05 -10.28
N ASN A 50 -6.36 1.74 -9.73
CA ASN A 50 -7.74 1.67 -10.19
C ASN A 50 -8.26 0.24 -10.16
N LEU A 51 -8.06 -0.43 -9.03
CA LEU A 51 -8.45 -1.81 -8.82
C LEU A 51 -9.31 -1.94 -7.57
N PRO A 52 -10.17 -2.98 -7.50
CA PRO A 52 -10.88 -3.26 -6.25
C PRO A 52 -9.89 -3.68 -5.16
N ALA A 53 -10.27 -3.44 -3.90
CA ALA A 53 -9.41 -3.72 -2.76
C ALA A 53 -8.94 -5.18 -2.71
N GLY A 54 -9.75 -6.12 -3.17
CA GLY A 54 -9.39 -7.54 -3.18
C GLY A 54 -8.23 -7.89 -4.10
N LYS A 55 -7.81 -6.96 -4.97
CA LYS A 55 -6.66 -7.16 -5.85
C LYS A 55 -5.34 -6.72 -5.21
N ILE A 56 -5.39 -6.16 -4.00
CA ILE A 56 -4.21 -5.70 -3.27
C ILE A 56 -4.03 -6.62 -2.07
N ARG A 57 -2.86 -7.22 -1.95
CA ARG A 57 -2.59 -8.16 -0.87
C ARG A 57 -1.22 -7.88 -0.26
N MET A 58 -1.18 -7.67 1.05
CA MET A 58 0.09 -7.48 1.73
C MET A 58 0.72 -8.84 2.04
N LEU A 59 1.97 -9.03 1.65
CA LEU A 59 2.69 -10.29 1.83
C LEU A 59 3.66 -10.25 2.99
N LYS A 60 4.30 -9.11 3.25
CA LYS A 60 5.31 -8.97 4.29
C LYS A 60 5.25 -7.59 4.91
N GLY A 61 5.77 -7.49 6.14
CA GLY A 61 5.97 -6.21 6.79
C GLY A 61 4.76 -5.68 7.55
N PHE A 62 3.93 -6.57 8.10
CA PHE A 62 2.72 -6.14 8.82
C PHE A 62 2.99 -5.12 9.91
N LYS A 63 4.13 -5.24 10.59
CA LYS A 63 4.50 -4.34 11.69
C LYS A 63 5.71 -3.49 11.37
N GLU A 64 6.10 -3.44 10.09
CA GLU A 64 7.31 -2.75 9.68
C GLU A 64 7.00 -1.63 8.73
N ARG A 65 7.93 -0.67 8.63
CA ARG A 65 7.79 0.43 7.70
C ARG A 65 7.89 -0.05 6.26
N ASN A 66 8.77 -1.00 6.01
CA ASN A 66 8.97 -1.55 4.68
C ASN A 66 8.07 -2.76 4.48
N LYS A 67 7.24 -2.73 3.46
CA LYS A 67 6.22 -3.73 3.20
C LYS A 67 6.31 -4.23 1.77
N ILE A 68 5.85 -5.46 1.56
CA ILE A 68 5.72 -6.03 0.23
C ILE A 68 4.24 -6.28 -0.02
N PHE A 69 3.75 -5.78 -1.14
CA PHE A 69 2.37 -6.02 -1.58
C PHE A 69 2.36 -6.74 -2.91
N GLU A 70 1.35 -7.54 -3.11
CA GLU A 70 1.02 -8.10 -4.40
C GLU A 70 -0.14 -7.33 -4.98
N VAL A 71 0.01 -6.88 -6.23
CA VAL A 71 -1.04 -6.20 -6.96
C VAL A 71 -1.46 -7.14 -8.09
N LYS A 72 -2.69 -7.63 -8.04
CA LYS A 72 -3.21 -8.51 -9.07
C LYS A 72 -3.83 -7.67 -10.18
N ASN A 73 -3.00 -7.32 -11.12
CA ASN A 73 -3.32 -6.42 -12.22
C ASN A 73 -3.55 -7.21 -13.50
N ASP A 74 -4.12 -8.37 -13.36
CA ASP A 74 -4.30 -9.31 -14.45
C ASP A 74 -5.60 -8.99 -15.20
N PRO A 75 -5.54 -8.70 -16.51
CA PRO A 75 -6.73 -8.29 -17.25
C PRO A 75 -7.79 -9.37 -17.36
N ASP A 76 -7.45 -10.63 -17.13
CA ASP A 76 -8.39 -11.73 -17.23
C ASP A 76 -9.20 -11.96 -15.95
N ASN A 77 -9.00 -11.13 -14.94
CA ASN A 77 -9.68 -11.31 -13.66
C ASN A 77 -10.62 -10.16 -13.34
#